data_0e76900469fe523a0bb624056e3f899a
#
_entry.id   0e76900469fe523a0bb624056e3f899a
#
_cell.length_a   1.000
_cell.length_b   1.000
_cell.length_c   1.000
_cell.angle_alpha   90.00
_cell.angle_beta   90.00
_cell.angle_gamma   90.00
#
_symmetry.space_group_name_H-M   'P 1'
#
loop_
_entity.id
_entity.type
_entity.pdbx_description
1 polymer ?
#
loop_
_entity_poly.entity_id
_entity_poly.type
_entity_poly.pdbx_seq_one_letter_code
_entity_poly.pdbx_strand_id
1 'polypeptide(L)'
;MRKQRKRYAIGYALSFALFCIISALISLIFILPMLDFEFPLPSTDADTVGDVTLVIDAGHGGEDGGCEGNGLVEKDLNLDISLRLSALLRKAGVNVVMTREEDVLLYDKESDYQGKKKAQDVRRRLEIARECENPVLVSIHMNYFPQTQYSGLQVWYSKTDARSKTLASFIQSVVKNGLQPNNKRSVKEATSSIFLLHNADFPAVLIECGFLSNTEEARALGDEKYRQLLAEAIFEAIMSYISQNGT
;
A
#
# COMPACT_ATOMS: atom_id res chain seq x y z
N MET A 1 48.56 47.37 20.88
CA MET A 1 47.90 46.27 21.67
C MET A 1 46.36 46.37 21.71
N ARG A 2 45.76 47.54 21.95
CA ARG A 2 44.27 47.68 22.08
C ARG A 2 43.48 47.36 20.77
N LYS A 3 43.99 47.69 19.58
CA LYS A 3 43.35 47.36 18.27
C LYS A 3 43.38 45.85 17.96
N GLN A 4 44.42 45.14 18.35
CA GLN A 4 44.54 43.71 18.10
C GLN A 4 43.58 42.90 18.99
N ARG A 5 43.43 43.27 20.27
CA ARG A 5 42.44 42.66 21.18
C ARG A 5 40.99 42.84 20.70
N LYS A 6 40.66 44.01 20.13
CA LYS A 6 39.30 44.21 19.52
C LYS A 6 39.07 43.30 18.31
N ARG A 7 40.08 43.09 17.47
CA ARG A 7 39.93 42.17 16.30
C ARG A 7 39.71 40.71 16.72
N TYR A 8 40.41 40.23 17.73
CA TYR A 8 40.21 38.88 18.28
C TYR A 8 38.82 38.74 18.93
N ALA A 9 38.38 39.74 19.71
CA ALA A 9 37.06 39.74 20.32
C ALA A 9 35.91 39.69 19.28
N ILE A 10 36.03 40.42 18.17
CA ILE A 10 35.07 40.38 17.06
C ILE A 10 35.11 39.00 16.37
N GLY A 11 36.31 38.44 16.15
CA GLY A 11 36.47 37.10 15.57
C GLY A 11 35.80 36.01 16.42
N TYR A 12 35.98 36.02 17.73
CA TYR A 12 35.35 35.08 18.64
C TYR A 12 33.84 35.24 18.69
N ALA A 13 33.33 36.49 18.67
CA ALA A 13 31.88 36.74 18.63
C ALA A 13 31.23 36.23 17.34
N LEU A 14 31.89 36.42 16.18
CA LEU A 14 31.40 35.92 14.89
C LEU A 14 31.44 34.38 14.83
N SER A 15 32.49 33.73 15.33
CA SER A 15 32.61 32.28 15.40
C SER A 15 31.55 31.67 16.32
N PHE A 16 31.26 32.30 17.46
CA PHE A 16 30.22 31.87 18.37
C PHE A 16 28.83 32.02 17.78
N ALA A 17 28.56 33.13 17.09
CA ALA A 17 27.30 33.35 16.40
C ALA A 17 27.09 32.30 15.27
N LEU A 18 28.14 32.01 14.49
CA LEU A 18 28.07 30.97 13.45
C LEU A 18 27.85 29.58 14.05
N PHE A 19 28.47 29.25 15.16
CA PHE A 19 28.24 28.00 15.88
C PHE A 19 26.81 27.87 16.37
N CYS A 20 26.19 28.93 16.92
CA CYS A 20 24.82 28.97 17.34
C CYS A 20 23.83 28.77 16.15
N ILE A 21 24.12 29.40 15.01
CA ILE A 21 23.30 29.23 13.80
C ILE A 21 23.40 27.79 13.29
N ILE A 22 24.56 27.19 13.22
CA ILE A 22 24.75 25.81 12.76
C ILE A 22 24.07 24.84 13.73
N SER A 23 24.18 25.04 15.05
CA SER A 23 23.49 24.17 16.02
C SER A 23 21.98 24.30 15.95
N ALA A 24 21.44 25.50 15.71
CA ALA A 24 20.02 25.71 15.51
C ALA A 24 19.50 25.03 14.22
N LEU A 25 20.28 25.10 13.12
CA LEU A 25 19.95 24.41 11.87
C LEU A 25 20.00 22.88 12.03
N ILE A 26 20.99 22.35 12.75
CA ILE A 26 21.08 20.93 13.05
C ILE A 26 19.88 20.49 13.91
N SER A 27 19.54 21.28 14.96
CA SER A 27 18.35 20.99 15.78
C SER A 27 17.06 21.01 14.95
N LEU A 28 16.93 21.93 13.98
CA LEU A 28 15.79 22.01 13.10
C LEU A 28 15.68 20.77 12.19
N ILE A 29 16.81 20.25 11.68
CA ILE A 29 16.86 19.02 10.87
C ILE A 29 16.42 17.77 11.68
N PHE A 30 16.68 17.75 12.99
CA PHE A 30 16.26 16.65 13.87
C PHE A 30 14.84 16.82 14.42
N ILE A 31 14.33 18.05 14.52
CA ILE A 31 12.99 18.35 15.04
C ILE A 31 11.92 18.23 13.93
N LEU A 32 12.22 18.66 12.69
CA LEU A 32 11.30 18.56 11.56
C LEU A 32 10.74 17.15 11.29
N PRO A 33 11.54 16.05 11.40
CA PRO A 33 11.01 14.69 11.26
C PRO A 33 10.21 14.20 12.47
N MET A 34 10.27 14.90 13.62
CA MET A 34 9.49 14.58 14.83
C MET A 34 8.18 15.36 14.93
N LEU A 35 7.95 16.31 14.05
CA LEU A 35 6.62 16.86 13.86
C LEU A 35 5.84 15.74 13.14
N ASP A 36 4.88 15.14 13.82
CA ASP A 36 3.92 14.22 13.23
C ASP A 36 3.34 14.92 12.01
N PHE A 37 3.79 14.49 10.84
CA PHE A 37 3.24 14.96 9.57
C PHE A 37 1.89 14.26 9.43
N GLU A 38 0.88 14.83 10.07
CA GLU A 38 -0.50 14.47 9.76
C GLU A 38 -0.72 14.84 8.29
N PHE A 39 -0.78 13.84 7.42
CA PHE A 39 -1.31 14.05 6.08
C PHE A 39 -2.70 14.68 6.26
N PRO A 40 -2.94 15.88 5.71
CA PRO A 40 -4.29 16.41 5.72
C PRO A 40 -5.14 15.39 4.94
N LEU A 41 -6.00 14.68 5.66
CA LEU A 41 -7.02 13.85 5.02
C LEU A 41 -7.81 14.81 4.10
N PRO A 42 -7.96 14.50 2.81
CA PRO A 42 -8.81 15.30 1.96
C PRO A 42 -10.16 15.45 2.68
N SER A 43 -10.61 16.68 2.90
CA SER A 43 -11.95 16.93 3.39
C SER A 43 -12.92 16.46 2.31
N THR A 44 -13.36 15.23 2.42
CA THR A 44 -14.46 14.72 1.61
C THR A 44 -15.72 15.34 2.17
N ASP A 45 -16.29 16.30 1.46
CA ASP A 45 -17.70 16.57 1.62
C ASP A 45 -18.42 15.25 1.39
N ALA A 46 -19.24 14.82 2.36
CA ALA A 46 -19.86 13.50 2.38
C ALA A 46 -20.75 13.19 1.16
N ASP A 47 -20.99 14.21 0.32
CA ASP A 47 -21.78 14.12 -0.91
C ASP A 47 -20.99 13.67 -2.16
N THR A 48 -19.66 13.40 -2.07
CA THR A 48 -18.81 13.13 -3.24
C THR A 48 -18.20 11.73 -3.30
N VAL A 49 -18.40 10.88 -2.28
CA VAL A 49 -18.05 9.47 -2.39
C VAL A 49 -19.17 8.81 -3.18
N GLY A 50 -18.99 8.70 -4.51
CA GLY A 50 -19.94 8.06 -5.40
C GLY A 50 -20.31 6.67 -4.90
N ASP A 51 -21.40 6.13 -5.46
CA ASP A 51 -22.04 4.85 -5.09
C ASP A 51 -21.14 3.61 -5.41
N VAL A 52 -19.86 3.69 -4.97
CA VAL A 52 -18.82 2.69 -5.23
C VAL A 52 -18.60 1.81 -4.00
N THR A 53 -18.58 0.50 -4.19
CA THR A 53 -18.18 -0.46 -3.16
C THR A 53 -16.72 -0.88 -3.39
N LEU A 54 -15.82 -0.51 -2.47
CA LEU A 54 -14.44 -1.02 -2.46
C LEU A 54 -14.43 -2.46 -1.92
N VAL A 55 -14.04 -3.40 -2.77
CA VAL A 55 -13.82 -4.79 -2.35
C VAL A 55 -12.33 -4.99 -2.10
N ILE A 56 -11.96 -5.11 -0.83
CA ILE A 56 -10.57 -5.33 -0.42
C ILE A 56 -10.35 -6.85 -0.27
N ASP A 57 -9.50 -7.38 -1.12
CA ASP A 57 -9.16 -8.79 -1.11
C ASP A 57 -7.80 -9.02 -0.45
N ALA A 58 -7.81 -9.68 0.72
CA ALA A 58 -6.59 -10.15 1.37
C ALA A 58 -6.19 -11.50 0.79
N GLY A 59 -5.24 -11.52 -0.15
CA GLY A 59 -4.81 -12.72 -0.86
C GLY A 59 -4.41 -13.86 0.07
N HIS A 60 -4.60 -15.12 -0.36
CA HIS A 60 -4.31 -16.33 0.42
C HIS A 60 -5.13 -16.44 1.72
N GLY A 61 -4.77 -17.34 2.62
CA GLY A 61 -5.39 -17.55 3.92
C GLY A 61 -5.50 -19.01 4.33
N GLY A 62 -5.68 -19.27 5.61
CA GLY A 62 -5.80 -20.63 6.17
C GLY A 62 -4.61 -21.52 5.77
N GLU A 63 -4.89 -22.63 5.09
CA GLU A 63 -3.88 -23.58 4.61
C GLU A 63 -3.01 -23.04 3.46
N ASP A 64 -3.44 -21.98 2.77
CA ASP A 64 -2.69 -21.33 1.71
C ASP A 64 -1.88 -20.17 2.28
N GLY A 65 -0.62 -20.41 2.61
CA GLY A 65 0.31 -19.38 3.11
C GLY A 65 0.71 -18.34 2.06
N GLY A 66 0.51 -18.64 0.77
CA GLY A 66 1.14 -17.85 -0.30
C GLY A 66 2.63 -18.15 -0.39
N CYS A 67 3.43 -17.12 -0.62
CA CYS A 67 4.88 -17.24 -0.54
C CYS A 67 5.41 -17.02 0.88
N GLU A 68 6.61 -17.56 1.14
CA GLU A 68 7.32 -17.40 2.40
C GLU A 68 8.76 -16.93 2.13
N GLY A 69 9.25 -16.01 2.95
CA GLY A 69 10.63 -15.52 2.83
C GLY A 69 11.07 -14.69 4.03
N ASN A 70 12.32 -14.81 4.43
CA ASN A 70 12.91 -14.05 5.54
C ASN A 70 12.10 -14.14 6.86
N GLY A 71 11.44 -15.28 7.12
CA GLY A 71 10.63 -15.50 8.32
C GLY A 71 9.23 -14.89 8.28
N LEU A 72 8.79 -14.40 7.14
CA LEU A 72 7.46 -13.82 6.92
C LEU A 72 6.63 -14.74 6.02
N VAL A 73 5.31 -14.74 6.25
CA VAL A 73 4.31 -15.49 5.47
C VAL A 73 3.39 -14.47 4.79
N GLU A 74 3.19 -14.62 3.51
CA GLU A 74 2.44 -13.68 2.67
C GLU A 74 1.02 -13.43 3.18
N LYS A 75 0.26 -14.51 3.49
CA LYS A 75 -1.14 -14.39 3.93
C LYS A 75 -1.35 -13.49 5.15
N ASP A 76 -0.37 -13.46 6.07
CA ASP A 76 -0.45 -12.68 7.31
C ASP A 76 -0.25 -11.20 7.03
N LEU A 77 0.71 -10.87 6.15
CA LEU A 77 0.96 -9.50 5.72
C LEU A 77 -0.18 -8.95 4.85
N ASN A 78 -0.72 -9.80 3.97
CA ASN A 78 -1.88 -9.45 3.15
C ASN A 78 -3.07 -9.07 4.03
N LEU A 79 -3.35 -9.86 5.06
CA LEU A 79 -4.45 -9.60 5.98
C LEU A 79 -4.22 -8.30 6.79
N ASP A 80 -3.03 -8.13 7.37
CA ASP A 80 -2.72 -6.93 8.18
C ASP A 80 -2.83 -5.65 7.37
N ILE A 81 -2.26 -5.59 6.16
CA ILE A 81 -2.35 -4.42 5.28
C ILE A 81 -3.79 -4.17 4.83
N SER A 82 -4.53 -5.23 4.49
CA SER A 82 -5.93 -5.12 4.06
C SER A 82 -6.83 -4.60 5.17
N LEU A 83 -6.65 -5.05 6.41
CA LEU A 83 -7.41 -4.56 7.58
C LEU A 83 -7.13 -3.08 7.85
N ARG A 84 -5.87 -2.64 7.79
CA ARG A 84 -5.48 -1.22 7.94
C ARG A 84 -6.11 -0.37 6.85
N LEU A 85 -6.01 -0.80 5.60
CA LEU A 85 -6.60 -0.11 4.45
C LEU A 85 -8.12 0.00 4.58
N SER A 86 -8.80 -1.10 4.93
CA SER A 86 -10.26 -1.09 5.11
C SER A 86 -10.70 -0.15 6.23
N ALA A 87 -9.95 -0.08 7.33
CA ALA A 87 -10.24 0.84 8.43
C ALA A 87 -10.13 2.31 8.00
N LEU A 88 -9.11 2.66 7.20
CA LEU A 88 -8.94 4.01 6.66
C LEU A 88 -10.09 4.38 5.71
N LEU A 89 -10.45 3.48 4.80
CA LEU A 89 -11.54 3.70 3.83
C LEU A 89 -12.89 3.84 4.53
N ARG A 90 -13.22 2.95 5.48
CA ARG A 90 -14.45 3.03 6.28
C ARG A 90 -14.53 4.34 7.09
N LYS A 91 -13.41 4.77 7.68
CA LYS A 91 -13.32 6.05 8.40
C LYS A 91 -13.58 7.25 7.47
N ALA A 92 -13.22 7.16 6.21
CA ALA A 92 -13.49 8.17 5.19
C ALA A 92 -14.90 8.08 4.58
N GLY A 93 -15.78 7.20 5.10
CA GLY A 93 -17.16 7.05 4.62
C GLY A 93 -17.31 6.22 3.34
N VAL A 94 -16.26 5.51 2.90
CA VAL A 94 -16.33 4.62 1.73
C VAL A 94 -17.02 3.31 2.12
N ASN A 95 -17.91 2.80 1.27
CA ASN A 95 -18.47 1.46 1.43
C ASN A 95 -17.39 0.40 1.15
N VAL A 96 -17.08 -0.46 2.14
CA VAL A 96 -16.01 -1.45 2.07
C VAL A 96 -16.51 -2.84 2.41
N VAL A 97 -16.30 -3.77 1.50
CA VAL A 97 -16.45 -5.20 1.69
C VAL A 97 -15.07 -5.86 1.67
N MET A 98 -14.79 -6.72 2.64
CA MET A 98 -13.56 -7.53 2.63
C MET A 98 -13.87 -8.96 2.22
N THR A 99 -12.99 -9.58 1.44
CA THR A 99 -13.14 -11.00 1.09
C THR A 99 -12.92 -11.90 2.30
N ARG A 100 -11.99 -11.52 3.21
CA ARG A 100 -11.78 -12.14 4.52
C ARG A 100 -11.26 -11.12 5.52
N GLU A 101 -11.65 -11.27 6.77
CA GLU A 101 -11.15 -10.48 7.90
C GLU A 101 -10.40 -11.37 8.93
N GLU A 102 -10.26 -12.67 8.63
CA GLU A 102 -9.58 -13.68 9.44
C GLU A 102 -8.64 -14.54 8.58
N ASP A 103 -7.84 -15.38 9.24
CA ASP A 103 -6.94 -16.34 8.56
C ASP A 103 -7.71 -17.58 8.11
N VAL A 104 -8.46 -17.44 7.02
CA VAL A 104 -9.31 -18.52 6.45
C VAL A 104 -9.17 -18.60 4.93
N LEU A 105 -9.42 -19.79 4.37
CA LEU A 105 -9.74 -20.01 2.96
C LEU A 105 -11.25 -19.98 2.75
N LEU A 106 -11.69 -19.37 1.65
CA LEU A 106 -13.10 -19.19 1.29
C LEU A 106 -13.59 -20.36 0.41
N TYR A 107 -13.49 -21.57 0.89
CA TYR A 107 -14.02 -22.74 0.22
C TYR A 107 -15.12 -23.39 1.07
N ASP A 108 -16.08 -24.04 0.42
CA ASP A 108 -17.12 -24.81 1.11
C ASP A 108 -16.54 -26.12 1.63
N LYS A 109 -16.41 -26.25 2.96
CA LYS A 109 -15.88 -27.44 3.64
C LYS A 109 -16.78 -28.66 3.51
N GLU A 110 -18.07 -28.46 3.24
CA GLU A 110 -19.07 -29.53 3.08
C GLU A 110 -19.18 -30.00 1.63
N SER A 111 -18.67 -29.22 0.67
CA SER A 111 -18.63 -29.61 -0.73
C SER A 111 -17.48 -30.58 -1.03
N ASP A 112 -17.68 -31.44 -2.04
CA ASP A 112 -16.58 -32.24 -2.60
C ASP A 112 -15.65 -31.34 -3.42
N TYR A 113 -14.66 -30.75 -2.77
CA TYR A 113 -13.69 -29.87 -3.43
C TYR A 113 -12.62 -30.62 -4.24
N GLN A 114 -12.56 -31.99 -4.19
CA GLN A 114 -11.66 -32.84 -4.97
C GLN A 114 -10.22 -32.30 -5.06
N GLY A 115 -9.66 -31.80 -3.96
CA GLY A 115 -8.32 -31.19 -3.91
C GLY A 115 -8.22 -29.80 -4.55
N LYS A 116 -9.32 -29.14 -4.93
CA LYS A 116 -9.34 -27.84 -5.61
C LYS A 116 -9.68 -26.66 -4.67
N LYS A 117 -9.35 -26.75 -3.39
CA LYS A 117 -9.63 -25.71 -2.38
C LYS A 117 -9.21 -24.32 -2.83
N LYS A 118 -7.97 -24.14 -3.30
CA LYS A 118 -7.47 -22.86 -3.80
C LYS A 118 -8.27 -22.33 -5.00
N ALA A 119 -8.72 -23.21 -5.88
CA ALA A 119 -9.52 -22.79 -7.03
C ALA A 119 -10.95 -22.36 -6.62
N GLN A 120 -11.53 -23.00 -5.61
CA GLN A 120 -12.81 -22.56 -5.04
C GLN A 120 -12.65 -21.23 -4.28
N ASP A 121 -11.61 -21.09 -3.45
CA ASP A 121 -11.28 -19.87 -2.73
C ASP A 121 -11.20 -18.66 -3.68
N VAL A 122 -10.39 -18.74 -4.73
CA VAL A 122 -10.24 -17.63 -5.69
C VAL A 122 -11.55 -17.32 -6.42
N ARG A 123 -12.37 -18.33 -6.73
CA ARG A 123 -13.70 -18.10 -7.32
C ARG A 123 -14.63 -17.38 -6.35
N ARG A 124 -14.64 -17.80 -5.08
CA ARG A 124 -15.50 -17.17 -4.07
C ARG A 124 -15.13 -15.70 -3.84
N ARG A 125 -13.85 -15.36 -3.89
CA ARG A 125 -13.39 -13.95 -3.85
C ARG A 125 -13.97 -13.12 -4.99
N LEU A 126 -13.98 -13.66 -6.20
CA LEU A 126 -14.58 -13.00 -7.36
C LEU A 126 -16.11 -12.88 -7.22
N GLU A 127 -16.79 -13.90 -6.71
CA GLU A 127 -18.22 -13.88 -6.44
C GLU A 127 -18.59 -12.81 -5.43
N ILE A 128 -17.86 -12.70 -4.31
CA ILE A 128 -18.05 -11.64 -3.32
C ILE A 128 -17.99 -10.25 -3.98
N ALA A 129 -17.02 -10.04 -4.88
CA ALA A 129 -16.94 -8.78 -5.59
C ALA A 129 -18.13 -8.56 -6.53
N ARG A 130 -18.60 -9.59 -7.23
CA ARG A 130 -19.76 -9.52 -8.13
C ARG A 130 -21.11 -9.33 -7.42
N GLU A 131 -21.20 -9.74 -6.16
CA GLU A 131 -22.38 -9.55 -5.31
C GLU A 131 -22.53 -8.09 -4.85
N CYS A 132 -21.49 -7.25 -5.01
CA CYS A 132 -21.49 -5.84 -4.62
C CYS A 132 -22.04 -4.94 -5.74
N GLU A 133 -22.68 -3.84 -5.35
CA GLU A 133 -23.05 -2.78 -6.27
C GLU A 133 -21.84 -1.91 -6.63
N ASN A 134 -21.64 -1.62 -7.91
CA ASN A 134 -20.54 -0.82 -8.43
C ASN A 134 -19.17 -1.18 -7.83
N PRO A 135 -18.71 -2.45 -7.90
CA PRO A 135 -17.52 -2.89 -7.23
C PRO A 135 -16.24 -2.34 -7.86
N VAL A 136 -15.27 -2.03 -7.00
CA VAL A 136 -13.86 -1.80 -7.37
C VAL A 136 -13.02 -2.74 -6.52
N LEU A 137 -12.34 -3.69 -7.15
CA LEU A 137 -11.55 -4.72 -6.46
C LEU A 137 -10.10 -4.29 -6.31
N VAL A 138 -9.61 -4.36 -5.07
CA VAL A 138 -8.19 -4.15 -4.71
C VAL A 138 -7.70 -5.38 -3.95
N SER A 139 -6.89 -6.21 -4.62
CA SER A 139 -6.30 -7.41 -4.04
C SER A 139 -4.88 -7.12 -3.54
N ILE A 140 -4.58 -7.52 -2.31
CA ILE A 140 -3.30 -7.29 -1.63
C ILE A 140 -2.50 -8.59 -1.59
N HIS A 141 -1.29 -8.54 -2.09
CA HIS A 141 -0.35 -9.66 -2.20
C HIS A 141 1.09 -9.26 -1.90
N MET A 142 1.94 -10.26 -1.68
CA MET A 142 3.40 -10.14 -1.68
C MET A 142 3.99 -10.91 -2.84
N ASN A 143 5.15 -10.46 -3.30
CA ASN A 143 5.87 -11.13 -4.37
C ASN A 143 7.00 -12.00 -3.81
N TYR A 144 7.39 -12.98 -4.57
CA TYR A 144 8.57 -13.80 -4.33
C TYR A 144 9.26 -14.14 -5.64
N PHE A 145 10.56 -13.95 -5.71
CA PHE A 145 11.36 -14.39 -6.85
C PHE A 145 12.72 -14.90 -6.35
N PRO A 146 13.24 -16.04 -6.87
CA PRO A 146 14.49 -16.62 -6.37
C PRO A 146 15.70 -15.68 -6.41
N GLN A 147 15.73 -14.74 -7.36
CA GLN A 147 16.76 -13.71 -7.46
C GLN A 147 16.41 -12.56 -6.50
N THR A 148 17.13 -12.47 -5.39
CA THR A 148 16.85 -11.58 -4.26
C THR A 148 17.08 -10.08 -4.55
N GLN A 149 17.68 -9.73 -5.68
CA GLN A 149 17.88 -8.33 -6.10
C GLN A 149 16.59 -7.64 -6.60
N TYR A 150 15.54 -8.41 -6.89
CA TYR A 150 14.27 -7.81 -7.29
C TYR A 150 13.58 -7.15 -6.11
N SER A 151 13.06 -5.95 -6.34
CA SER A 151 12.41 -5.12 -5.32
C SER A 151 11.36 -4.19 -5.94
N GLY A 152 10.56 -3.59 -5.08
CA GLY A 152 9.57 -2.56 -5.40
C GLY A 152 8.16 -3.11 -5.63
N LEU A 153 7.19 -2.38 -5.09
CA LEU A 153 5.77 -2.63 -5.33
C LEU A 153 5.47 -2.65 -6.82
N GLN A 154 4.60 -3.56 -7.24
CA GLN A 154 4.10 -3.67 -8.62
C GLN A 154 2.60 -3.84 -8.63
N VAL A 155 1.89 -3.00 -9.37
CA VAL A 155 0.45 -3.14 -9.54
C VAL A 155 0.11 -3.79 -10.88
N TRP A 156 -0.70 -4.86 -10.82
CA TRP A 156 -1.32 -5.50 -11.96
C TRP A 156 -2.76 -5.01 -12.10
N TYR A 157 -3.26 -4.85 -13.33
CA TYR A 157 -4.60 -4.38 -13.61
C TYR A 157 -5.35 -5.30 -14.55
N SER A 158 -6.68 -5.40 -14.35
CA SER A 158 -7.56 -6.09 -15.28
C SER A 158 -7.63 -5.34 -16.61
N LYS A 159 -7.62 -6.09 -17.72
CA LYS A 159 -7.76 -5.53 -19.07
C LYS A 159 -9.22 -5.34 -19.49
N THR A 160 -10.16 -5.93 -18.76
CA THR A 160 -11.59 -5.94 -19.12
C THR A 160 -12.26 -4.60 -18.88
N ASP A 161 -11.74 -3.81 -17.93
CA ASP A 161 -12.22 -2.45 -17.64
C ASP A 161 -11.06 -1.46 -17.65
N ALA A 162 -11.13 -0.45 -18.50
CA ALA A 162 -10.06 0.54 -18.69
C ALA A 162 -9.76 1.35 -17.40
N ARG A 163 -10.75 1.50 -16.51
CA ARG A 163 -10.60 2.17 -15.22
C ARG A 163 -9.59 1.47 -14.30
N SER A 164 -9.40 0.15 -14.46
CA SER A 164 -8.41 -0.64 -13.74
C SER A 164 -6.98 -0.10 -13.92
N LYS A 165 -6.62 0.27 -15.16
CA LYS A 165 -5.30 0.84 -15.46
C LYS A 165 -5.11 2.20 -14.79
N THR A 166 -6.14 3.01 -14.74
CA THR A 166 -6.12 4.32 -14.08
C THR A 166 -5.88 4.13 -12.58
N LEU A 167 -6.67 3.28 -11.91
CA LEU A 167 -6.50 2.95 -10.48
C LEU A 167 -5.09 2.41 -10.19
N ALA A 168 -4.61 1.46 -11.00
CA ALA A 168 -3.26 0.91 -10.86
C ALA A 168 -2.18 2.00 -10.95
N SER A 169 -2.35 2.95 -11.87
CA SER A 169 -1.40 4.05 -12.08
C SER A 169 -1.35 5.01 -10.89
N PHE A 170 -2.50 5.32 -10.28
CA PHE A 170 -2.55 6.10 -9.04
C PHE A 170 -1.79 5.39 -7.92
N ILE A 171 -2.12 4.12 -7.64
CA ILE A 171 -1.48 3.34 -6.56
C ILE A 171 0.04 3.25 -6.79
N GLN A 172 0.46 2.83 -7.99
CA GLN A 172 1.88 2.71 -8.32
C GLN A 172 2.63 4.05 -8.14
N SER A 173 2.02 5.15 -8.55
CA SER A 173 2.64 6.48 -8.50
C SER A 173 2.75 7.01 -7.07
N VAL A 174 1.69 6.93 -6.28
CA VAL A 174 1.69 7.43 -4.89
C VAL A 174 2.69 6.65 -4.04
N VAL A 175 2.67 5.32 -4.09
CA VAL A 175 3.61 4.50 -3.32
C VAL A 175 5.06 4.73 -3.78
N LYS A 176 5.29 4.80 -5.09
CA LYS A 176 6.62 5.06 -5.63
C LYS A 176 7.17 6.40 -5.16
N ASN A 177 6.38 7.46 -5.22
CA ASN A 177 6.85 8.80 -4.89
C ASN A 177 6.98 9.02 -3.37
N GLY A 178 6.08 8.43 -2.56
CA GLY A 178 6.05 8.59 -1.12
C GLY A 178 6.97 7.65 -0.35
N LEU A 179 6.96 6.36 -0.70
CA LEU A 179 7.64 5.32 0.09
C LEU A 179 8.79 4.63 -0.63
N GLN A 180 8.75 4.53 -1.95
CA GLN A 180 9.70 3.74 -2.72
C GLN A 180 10.30 4.54 -3.89
N PRO A 181 11.03 5.65 -3.65
CA PRO A 181 11.50 6.55 -4.71
C PRO A 181 12.46 5.88 -5.71
N ASN A 182 13.12 4.79 -5.31
CA ASN A 182 14.00 4.01 -6.18
C ASN A 182 13.26 2.91 -6.96
N ASN A 183 11.94 2.74 -6.76
CA ASN A 183 11.14 1.75 -7.47
C ASN A 183 11.03 2.13 -8.95
N LYS A 184 11.55 1.28 -9.84
CA LYS A 184 11.53 1.49 -11.30
C LYS A 184 10.42 0.70 -12.00
N ARG A 185 9.55 0.01 -11.24
CA ARG A 185 8.46 -0.78 -11.79
C ARG A 185 7.36 0.11 -12.33
N SER A 186 6.64 -0.40 -13.31
CA SER A 186 5.44 0.21 -13.89
C SER A 186 4.26 -0.74 -13.75
N VAL A 187 3.04 -0.21 -13.84
CA VAL A 187 1.83 -1.03 -13.86
C VAL A 187 1.87 -2.05 -14.99
N LYS A 188 1.26 -3.22 -14.78
CA LYS A 188 1.21 -4.30 -15.77
C LYS A 188 -0.21 -4.80 -15.99
N GLU A 189 -0.51 -5.11 -17.23
CA GLU A 189 -1.72 -5.83 -17.58
C GLU A 189 -1.66 -7.27 -17.07
N ALA A 190 -2.74 -7.72 -16.42
CA ALA A 190 -2.84 -9.07 -15.91
C ALA A 190 -2.98 -10.08 -17.04
N THR A 191 -2.23 -11.18 -16.91
CA THR A 191 -2.40 -12.35 -17.79
C THR A 191 -3.49 -13.28 -17.24
N SER A 192 -3.83 -14.32 -17.98
CA SER A 192 -4.77 -15.36 -17.53
C SER A 192 -4.33 -16.11 -16.28
N SER A 193 -3.06 -15.99 -15.87
CA SER A 193 -2.56 -16.58 -14.63
C SER A 193 -3.08 -15.91 -13.37
N ILE A 194 -3.52 -14.64 -13.45
CA ILE A 194 -4.14 -13.92 -12.34
C ILE A 194 -5.66 -14.02 -12.51
N PHE A 195 -6.23 -15.12 -11.99
CA PHE A 195 -7.64 -15.49 -12.19
C PHE A 195 -8.62 -14.36 -11.86
N LEU A 196 -8.45 -13.69 -10.72
CA LEU A 196 -9.32 -12.58 -10.28
C LEU A 196 -9.37 -11.48 -11.34
N LEU A 197 -8.22 -10.96 -11.74
CA LEU A 197 -8.15 -9.86 -12.68
C LEU A 197 -8.54 -10.25 -14.10
N HIS A 198 -8.27 -11.49 -14.48
CA HIS A 198 -8.64 -12.01 -15.81
C HIS A 198 -10.14 -12.14 -15.99
N ASN A 199 -10.87 -12.45 -14.92
CA ASN A 199 -12.31 -12.72 -14.94
C ASN A 199 -13.15 -11.59 -14.33
N ALA A 200 -12.54 -10.52 -13.81
CA ALA A 200 -13.25 -9.35 -13.33
C ALA A 200 -13.84 -8.57 -14.53
N ASP A 201 -15.10 -8.21 -14.47
CA ASP A 201 -15.84 -7.38 -15.43
C ASP A 201 -16.14 -5.97 -14.89
N PHE A 202 -15.37 -5.55 -13.91
CA PHE A 202 -15.36 -4.27 -13.19
C PHE A 202 -13.92 -3.82 -12.92
N PRO A 203 -13.67 -2.58 -12.44
CA PRO A 203 -12.33 -2.13 -12.11
C PRO A 203 -11.67 -3.05 -11.07
N ALA A 204 -10.51 -3.61 -11.42
CA ALA A 204 -9.81 -4.56 -10.57
C ALA A 204 -8.29 -4.44 -10.69
N VAL A 205 -7.60 -4.42 -9.54
CA VAL A 205 -6.15 -4.39 -9.43
C VAL A 205 -5.66 -5.41 -8.41
N LEU A 206 -4.42 -5.88 -8.59
CA LEU A 206 -3.68 -6.67 -7.63
C LEU A 206 -2.35 -5.97 -7.35
N ILE A 207 -2.07 -5.77 -6.08
CA ILE A 207 -0.90 -5.05 -5.59
C ILE A 207 0.07 -6.05 -4.99
N GLU A 208 1.19 -6.26 -5.67
CA GLU A 208 2.37 -6.94 -5.10
C GLU A 208 3.14 -5.92 -4.27
N CYS A 209 2.96 -5.91 -2.97
CA CYS A 209 3.45 -4.85 -2.07
C CYS A 209 4.97 -4.79 -1.96
N GLY A 210 5.66 -5.91 -2.20
CA GLY A 210 7.12 -6.04 -2.18
C GLY A 210 7.53 -7.50 -2.21
N PHE A 211 8.83 -7.77 -2.28
CA PHE A 211 9.40 -9.11 -2.43
C PHE A 211 9.83 -9.70 -1.09
N LEU A 212 9.21 -10.78 -0.64
CA LEU A 212 9.64 -11.51 0.56
C LEU A 212 11.00 -12.19 0.39
N SER A 213 11.45 -12.42 -0.85
CA SER A 213 12.79 -12.90 -1.16
C SER A 213 13.89 -11.85 -1.00
N ASN A 214 13.55 -10.55 -0.99
CA ASN A 214 14.49 -9.46 -0.79
C ASN A 214 14.57 -9.11 0.70
N THR A 215 15.76 -9.21 1.30
CA THR A 215 15.93 -9.04 2.75
C THR A 215 15.58 -7.63 3.24
N GLU A 216 15.84 -6.59 2.45
CA GLU A 216 15.53 -5.20 2.84
C GLU A 216 14.01 -4.96 2.78
N GLU A 217 13.34 -5.43 1.72
CA GLU A 217 11.88 -5.30 1.63
C GLU A 217 11.17 -6.17 2.66
N ALA A 218 11.63 -7.40 2.88
CA ALA A 218 11.09 -8.26 3.92
C ALA A 218 11.22 -7.62 5.32
N ARG A 219 12.36 -6.97 5.62
CA ARG A 219 12.51 -6.21 6.88
C ARG A 219 11.51 -5.07 6.96
N ALA A 220 11.34 -4.29 5.89
CA ALA A 220 10.36 -3.20 5.85
C ALA A 220 8.93 -3.73 6.02
N LEU A 221 8.54 -4.76 5.28
CA LEU A 221 7.22 -5.40 5.38
C LEU A 221 6.97 -6.05 6.74
N GLY A 222 8.01 -6.50 7.44
CA GLY A 222 7.96 -6.98 8.82
C GLY A 222 7.72 -5.86 9.84
N ASP A 223 8.04 -4.61 9.51
CA ASP A 223 7.81 -3.43 10.37
C ASP A 223 6.35 -2.97 10.27
N GLU A 224 5.68 -2.94 11.42
CA GLU A 224 4.28 -2.51 11.53
C GLU A 224 4.07 -1.07 11.05
N LYS A 225 5.02 -0.18 11.34
CA LYS A 225 4.94 1.22 10.90
C LYS A 225 5.00 1.34 9.37
N TYR A 226 5.86 0.54 8.74
CA TYR A 226 5.94 0.54 7.28
C TYR A 226 4.64 0.03 6.64
N ARG A 227 4.03 -1.05 7.20
CA ARG A 227 2.74 -1.54 6.71
C ARG A 227 1.62 -0.51 6.89
N GLN A 228 1.65 0.27 7.97
CA GLN A 228 0.71 1.38 8.17
C GLN A 228 0.90 2.46 7.09
N LEU A 229 2.13 2.93 6.86
CA LEU A 229 2.44 3.91 5.81
C LEU A 229 2.06 3.40 4.41
N LEU A 230 2.25 2.11 4.15
CA LEU A 230 1.87 1.50 2.87
C LEU A 230 0.35 1.50 2.70
N ALA A 231 -0.41 1.14 3.72
CA ALA A 231 -1.87 1.21 3.71
C ALA A 231 -2.38 2.64 3.51
N GLU A 232 -1.75 3.64 4.14
CA GLU A 232 -2.05 5.06 3.97
C GLU A 232 -1.78 5.55 2.55
N ALA A 233 -0.65 5.17 1.95
CA ALA A 233 -0.33 5.52 0.58
C ALA A 233 -1.31 4.89 -0.44
N ILE A 234 -1.72 3.63 -0.22
CA ILE A 234 -2.73 2.96 -1.04
C ILE A 234 -4.09 3.65 -0.86
N PHE A 235 -4.47 4.00 0.36
CA PHE A 235 -5.68 4.75 0.67
C PHE A 235 -5.71 6.10 -0.06
N GLU A 236 -4.64 6.89 0.01
CA GLU A 236 -4.54 8.18 -0.70
C GLU A 236 -4.76 8.02 -2.21
N ALA A 237 -4.14 7.00 -2.79
CA ALA A 237 -4.29 6.71 -4.21
C ALA A 237 -5.73 6.32 -4.60
N ILE A 238 -6.39 5.51 -3.78
CA ILE A 238 -7.79 5.10 -3.99
C ILE A 238 -8.72 6.31 -3.87
N MET A 239 -8.54 7.15 -2.84
CA MET A 239 -9.36 8.36 -2.67
C MET A 239 -9.20 9.33 -3.83
N SER A 240 -7.96 9.51 -4.32
CA SER A 240 -7.69 10.32 -5.52
C SER A 240 -8.36 9.74 -6.78
N TYR A 241 -8.39 8.42 -6.91
CA TYR A 241 -9.10 7.75 -8.00
C TYR A 241 -10.61 7.95 -7.92
N ILE A 242 -11.22 7.74 -6.75
CA ILE A 242 -12.67 7.89 -6.55
C ILE A 242 -13.10 9.34 -6.83
N SER A 243 -12.36 10.33 -6.31
CA SER A 243 -12.68 11.75 -6.51
C SER A 243 -12.66 12.18 -7.99
N GLN A 244 -11.89 11.51 -8.84
CA GLN A 244 -11.80 11.83 -10.27
C GLN A 244 -12.75 11.02 -11.15
N ASN A 245 -13.26 9.88 -10.68
CA ASN A 245 -14.07 8.95 -11.47
C ASN A 245 -15.43 8.64 -10.83
N GLY A 246 -15.76 9.22 -9.70
CA GLY A 246 -16.97 9.00 -8.91
C GLY A 246 -18.14 9.94 -9.25
N THR A 247 -18.25 10.38 -10.51
CA THR A 247 -19.41 11.12 -11.03
C THR A 247 -20.15 10.33 -12.07
#